data_12fbfd0ed3a180f96f8d5d81fa451aea
#
_entry.id   12fbfd0ed3a180f96f8d5d81fa451aea
#
_cell.length_a   1.000
_cell.length_b   1.000
_cell.length_c   1.000
_cell.angle_alpha   90.00
_cell.angle_beta   90.00
_cell.angle_gamma   90.00
#
_symmetry.space_group_name_H-M   'P 1'
#
loop_
_entity.id
_entity.type
_entity.pdbx_description
1 polymer ?
#
loop_
_entity_poly.entity_id
_entity_poly.type
_entity_poly.pdbx_seq_one_letter_code
_entity_poly.pdbx_strand_id
1 'polypeptide(L)'
;RDRYGTATAPIYLGEEKGYHFKVFADETRPLLQGARLTAFELQSSGVDVTLICDNMSATVMKNGWVNAVFVGCDRVAANGDTANKIGTSVVAAVAKYYNVPVYICAPTSTIDLNTRTGADIHIEQRPAEEVTEMWYKERMAPEGVKVFNPAFDVTDHELIAGVVTEYGIARAPYTESLQELSLIHISEPT
;
A
#
# COMPACT_ATOMS: atom_id res chain seq x y z
N ARG A 1 -15.75 -10.31 -9.49
CA ARG A 1 -15.05 -9.24 -8.76
C ARG A 1 -14.40 -9.89 -7.57
N ASP A 2 -13.09 -9.83 -7.49
CA ASP A 2 -12.34 -10.48 -6.42
C ASP A 2 -12.93 -10.08 -5.07
N ARG A 3 -13.23 -11.10 -4.28
CA ARG A 3 -13.91 -10.98 -2.99
C ARG A 3 -13.09 -10.20 -1.97
N TYR A 4 -11.78 -10.01 -2.26
CA TYR A 4 -10.82 -9.38 -1.37
C TYR A 4 -10.02 -8.33 -2.10
N GLY A 5 -9.84 -7.16 -1.48
CA GLY A 5 -8.86 -6.17 -1.94
C GLY A 5 -7.46 -6.78 -1.91
N THR A 6 -6.59 -6.35 -2.82
CA THR A 6 -5.26 -6.96 -3.02
C THR A 6 -4.41 -6.99 -1.74
N ALA A 7 -4.37 -5.88 -0.99
CA ALA A 7 -3.58 -5.77 0.25
C ALA A 7 -4.17 -6.56 1.41
N THR A 8 -5.48 -6.78 1.41
CA THR A 8 -6.18 -7.52 2.47
C THR A 8 -6.23 -9.02 2.21
N ALA A 9 -5.95 -9.46 1.00
CA ALA A 9 -6.00 -10.88 0.64
C ALA A 9 -5.14 -11.78 1.55
N PRO A 10 -3.89 -11.44 1.89
CA PRO A 10 -3.10 -12.27 2.82
C PRO A 10 -3.74 -12.39 4.20
N ILE A 11 -4.42 -11.34 4.67
CA ILE A 11 -5.10 -11.34 5.97
C ILE A 11 -6.27 -12.32 5.95
N TYR A 12 -7.12 -12.26 4.95
CA TYR A 12 -8.27 -13.18 4.83
C TYR A 12 -7.83 -14.62 4.65
N LEU A 13 -6.80 -14.87 3.84
CA LEU A 13 -6.26 -16.21 3.66
C LEU A 13 -5.68 -16.79 4.96
N GLY A 14 -4.98 -15.97 5.73
CA GLY A 14 -4.45 -16.38 7.02
C GLY A 14 -5.56 -16.68 8.02
N GLU A 15 -6.59 -15.86 8.09
CA GLU A 15 -7.75 -16.10 8.95
C GLU A 15 -8.47 -17.40 8.60
N GLU A 16 -8.64 -17.70 7.30
CA GLU A 16 -9.22 -18.97 6.83
C GLU A 16 -8.38 -20.18 7.27
N LYS A 17 -7.07 -20.00 7.42
CA LYS A 17 -6.15 -21.06 7.89
C LYS A 17 -6.04 -21.14 9.41
N GLY A 18 -6.79 -20.35 10.14
CA GLY A 18 -6.82 -20.35 11.61
C GLY A 18 -5.85 -19.40 12.28
N TYR A 19 -5.13 -18.56 11.53
CA TYR A 19 -4.34 -17.48 12.11
C TYR A 19 -5.24 -16.35 12.55
N HIS A 20 -4.95 -15.75 13.70
CA HIS A 20 -5.69 -14.60 14.21
C HIS A 20 -4.78 -13.39 14.24
N PHE A 21 -4.99 -12.49 13.28
CA PHE A 21 -4.21 -11.28 13.16
C PHE A 21 -4.80 -10.13 13.97
N LYS A 22 -3.93 -9.30 14.53
CA LYS A 22 -4.28 -7.95 14.95
C LYS A 22 -3.83 -7.00 13.85
N VAL A 23 -4.77 -6.29 13.27
CA VAL A 23 -4.50 -5.41 12.13
C VAL A 23 -4.62 -3.97 12.56
N PHE A 24 -3.63 -3.16 12.22
CA PHE A 24 -3.72 -1.71 12.26
C PHE A 24 -3.96 -1.20 10.85
N ALA A 25 -5.07 -0.50 10.65
CA ALA A 25 -5.42 0.08 9.36
C ALA A 25 -5.20 1.58 9.41
N ASP A 26 -4.35 2.09 8.51
CA ASP A 26 -4.15 3.53 8.34
C ASP A 26 -5.39 4.17 7.71
N GLU A 27 -5.77 5.35 8.15
CA GLU A 27 -6.95 6.06 7.65
C GLU A 27 -6.85 6.44 6.17
N THR A 28 -5.64 6.65 5.66
CA THR A 28 -5.34 7.07 4.27
C THR A 28 -5.88 8.47 3.95
N ARG A 29 -5.32 9.49 4.61
CA ARG A 29 -5.61 10.90 4.28
C ARG A 29 -5.13 11.23 2.86
N PRO A 30 -5.76 12.11 2.08
CA PRO A 30 -6.96 12.89 2.42
C PRO A 30 -8.30 12.19 2.17
N LEU A 31 -8.38 11.16 1.31
CA LEU A 31 -9.66 10.57 0.92
C LEU A 31 -10.21 9.54 1.90
N LEU A 32 -9.41 9.13 2.88
CA LEU A 32 -9.79 8.24 3.98
C LEU A 32 -10.29 6.85 3.54
N GLN A 33 -9.73 6.29 2.47
CA GLN A 33 -10.11 4.94 2.01
C GLN A 33 -9.85 3.87 3.07
N GLY A 34 -8.76 4.00 3.84
CA GLY A 34 -8.45 3.06 4.91
C GLY A 34 -9.51 3.08 6.01
N ALA A 35 -9.98 4.27 6.38
CA ALA A 35 -11.03 4.42 7.39
C ALA A 35 -12.40 3.99 6.86
N ARG A 36 -12.74 4.38 5.64
CA ARG A 36 -14.08 4.16 5.08
C ARG A 36 -14.29 2.77 4.51
N LEU A 37 -13.24 2.16 3.95
CA LEU A 37 -13.35 0.89 3.22
C LEU A 37 -12.61 -0.23 3.92
N THR A 38 -11.31 -0.12 4.10
CA THR A 38 -10.48 -1.22 4.63
C THR A 38 -10.87 -1.62 6.05
N ALA A 39 -10.98 -0.66 6.96
CA ALA A 39 -11.37 -0.93 8.34
C ALA A 39 -12.78 -1.53 8.41
N PHE A 40 -13.71 -1.03 7.60
CA PHE A 40 -15.07 -1.55 7.52
C PHE A 40 -15.10 -3.00 7.05
N GLU A 41 -14.39 -3.31 5.96
CA GLU A 41 -14.35 -4.67 5.41
C GLU A 41 -13.74 -5.67 6.40
N LEU A 42 -12.63 -5.32 7.00
CA LEU A 42 -11.96 -6.19 7.97
C LEU A 42 -12.82 -6.42 9.21
N GLN A 43 -13.41 -5.38 9.75
CA GLN A 43 -14.30 -5.49 10.92
C GLN A 43 -15.53 -6.34 10.60
N SER A 44 -16.14 -6.14 9.44
CA SER A 44 -17.32 -6.90 8.99
C SER A 44 -17.01 -8.38 8.80
N SER A 45 -15.76 -8.71 8.53
CA SER A 45 -15.29 -10.10 8.37
C SER A 45 -14.79 -10.72 9.67
N GLY A 46 -14.92 -10.03 10.79
CA GLY A 46 -14.53 -10.55 12.10
C GLY A 46 -13.04 -10.46 12.41
N VAL A 47 -12.27 -9.72 11.62
CA VAL A 47 -10.84 -9.50 11.88
C VAL A 47 -10.68 -8.46 12.98
N ASP A 48 -9.76 -8.68 13.91
CA ASP A 48 -9.40 -7.71 14.95
C ASP A 48 -8.63 -6.54 14.30
N VAL A 49 -9.35 -5.47 14.02
CA VAL A 49 -8.81 -4.29 13.36
C VAL A 49 -8.90 -3.06 14.25
N THR A 50 -7.81 -2.30 14.30
CA THR A 50 -7.74 -0.99 14.96
C THR A 50 -7.43 0.06 13.90
N LEU A 51 -8.28 1.07 13.80
CA LEU A 51 -8.05 2.21 12.92
C LEU A 51 -7.07 3.19 13.56
N ILE A 52 -6.09 3.63 12.82
CA ILE A 52 -5.12 4.66 13.25
C ILE A 52 -5.04 5.77 12.21
N CYS A 53 -4.65 6.97 12.66
CA CYS A 53 -4.26 8.04 11.75
C CYS A 53 -2.92 7.70 11.10
N ASP A 54 -2.69 8.21 9.89
CA ASP A 54 -1.47 7.89 9.13
C ASP A 54 -0.18 8.26 9.87
N ASN A 55 -0.23 9.26 10.72
CA ASN A 55 0.92 9.71 11.47
C ASN A 55 1.22 8.88 12.73
N MET A 56 0.51 7.77 12.95
CA MET A 56 0.66 6.92 14.14
C MET A 56 1.44 5.63 13.88
N SER A 57 1.83 5.36 12.64
CA SER A 57 2.51 4.11 12.29
C SER A 57 3.84 3.90 13.03
N ALA A 58 4.61 4.97 13.24
CA ALA A 58 5.85 4.90 13.99
C ALA A 58 5.62 4.44 15.43
N THR A 59 4.57 4.93 16.07
CA THR A 59 4.24 4.59 17.46
C THR A 59 3.91 3.10 17.61
N VAL A 60 3.05 2.56 16.74
CA VAL A 60 2.69 1.15 16.83
C VAL A 60 3.85 0.22 16.51
N MET A 61 4.73 0.62 15.59
CA MET A 61 5.95 -0.13 15.27
C MET A 61 6.98 -0.07 16.39
N LYS A 62 7.19 1.11 16.98
CA LYS A 62 8.08 1.29 18.12
C LYS A 62 7.67 0.43 19.30
N ASN A 63 6.38 0.27 19.52
CA ASN A 63 5.84 -0.56 20.61
C ASN A 63 5.99 -2.07 20.34
N GLY A 64 6.49 -2.45 19.16
CA GLY A 64 6.65 -3.85 18.81
C GLY A 64 5.34 -4.58 18.47
N TRP A 65 4.28 -3.83 18.13
CA TRP A 65 2.97 -4.40 17.86
C TRP A 65 2.75 -4.83 16.43
N VAL A 66 3.70 -4.55 15.54
CA VAL A 66 3.59 -4.82 14.11
C VAL A 66 4.71 -5.76 13.66
N ASN A 67 4.35 -6.86 13.01
CA ASN A 67 5.30 -7.85 12.51
C ASN A 67 5.54 -7.71 11.01
N ALA A 68 4.59 -7.17 10.26
CA ALA A 68 4.69 -6.98 8.82
C ALA A 68 3.71 -5.90 8.36
N VAL A 69 4.03 -5.29 7.22
CA VAL A 69 3.19 -4.30 6.56
C VAL A 69 2.78 -4.83 5.19
N PHE A 70 1.50 -4.76 4.87
CA PHE A 70 0.96 -5.08 3.55
C PHE A 70 0.31 -3.85 2.95
N VAL A 71 0.71 -3.51 1.75
CA VAL A 71 0.15 -2.40 0.99
C VAL A 71 -0.21 -2.85 -0.42
N GLY A 72 -1.20 -2.21 -1.03
CA GLY A 72 -1.52 -2.43 -2.43
C GLY A 72 -0.54 -1.73 -3.34
N CYS A 73 -0.84 -1.72 -4.64
CA CYS A 73 -0.06 -0.95 -5.58
C CYS A 73 -0.90 -0.49 -6.77
N ASP A 74 -0.51 0.64 -7.34
CA ASP A 74 -1.06 1.14 -8.60
C ASP A 74 -0.15 0.78 -9.77
N ARG A 75 1.17 0.78 -9.55
CA ARG A 75 2.16 0.38 -10.56
C ARG A 75 3.47 -0.04 -9.90
N VAL A 76 4.08 -1.09 -10.42
CA VAL A 76 5.44 -1.52 -10.06
C VAL A 76 6.34 -1.35 -11.28
N ALA A 77 7.41 -0.57 -11.13
CA ALA A 77 8.43 -0.38 -12.15
C ALA A 77 9.36 -1.61 -12.26
N ALA A 78 10.12 -1.69 -13.34
CA ALA A 78 11.02 -2.82 -13.59
C ALA A 78 12.06 -3.05 -12.50
N ASN A 79 12.50 -1.99 -11.81
CA ASN A 79 13.45 -2.08 -10.70
C ASN A 79 12.81 -2.36 -9.33
N GLY A 80 11.48 -2.47 -9.28
CA GLY A 80 10.73 -2.71 -8.05
C GLY A 80 10.20 -1.45 -7.36
N ASP A 81 10.56 -0.25 -7.81
CA ASP A 81 9.96 0.97 -7.29
C ASP A 81 8.44 0.92 -7.50
N THR A 82 7.68 1.25 -6.47
CA THR A 82 6.23 1.06 -6.48
C THR A 82 5.50 2.36 -6.21
N ALA A 83 4.57 2.70 -7.10
CA ALA A 83 3.62 3.78 -6.87
C ALA A 83 2.35 3.22 -6.23
N ASN A 84 1.92 3.84 -5.16
CA ASN A 84 0.69 3.52 -4.48
C ASN A 84 0.09 4.78 -3.85
N LYS A 85 -1.07 4.65 -3.25
CA LYS A 85 -1.75 5.74 -2.56
C LYS A 85 -0.78 6.50 -1.66
N ILE A 86 -0.91 7.82 -1.67
CA ILE A 86 -0.06 8.71 -0.85
C ILE A 86 0.01 8.23 0.60
N GLY A 87 1.20 8.26 1.18
CA GLY A 87 1.48 7.76 2.53
C GLY A 87 2.19 6.41 2.57
N THR A 88 2.15 5.64 1.49
CA THR A 88 2.82 4.33 1.42
C THR A 88 4.34 4.45 1.63
N SER A 89 4.99 5.44 1.01
CA SER A 89 6.43 5.65 1.19
C SER A 89 6.79 6.02 2.63
N VAL A 90 5.94 6.76 3.32
CA VAL A 90 6.15 7.11 4.74
C VAL A 90 6.12 5.86 5.61
N VAL A 91 5.10 5.02 5.45
CA VAL A 91 4.98 3.76 6.21
C VAL A 91 6.18 2.85 5.92
N ALA A 92 6.60 2.75 4.66
CA ALA A 92 7.73 1.92 4.26
C ALA A 92 9.05 2.42 4.87
N ALA A 93 9.28 3.72 4.89
CA ALA A 93 10.48 4.31 5.51
C ALA A 93 10.50 4.07 7.04
N VAL A 94 9.37 4.25 7.70
CA VAL A 94 9.21 4.00 9.14
C VAL A 94 9.42 2.52 9.45
N ALA A 95 8.85 1.63 8.65
CA ALA A 95 9.02 0.19 8.80
C ALA A 95 10.48 -0.24 8.65
N LYS A 96 11.20 0.36 7.71
CA LYS A 96 12.63 0.11 7.52
C LYS A 96 13.43 0.49 8.78
N TYR A 97 13.12 1.64 9.36
CA TYR A 97 13.75 2.09 10.60
C TYR A 97 13.54 1.12 11.76
N TYR A 98 12.35 0.55 11.88
CA TYR A 98 12.00 -0.39 12.94
C TYR A 98 12.18 -1.87 12.55
N ASN A 99 12.82 -2.16 11.42
CA ASN A 99 13.08 -3.51 10.92
C ASN A 99 11.78 -4.34 10.74
N VAL A 100 10.72 -3.70 10.30
CA VAL A 100 9.46 -4.37 9.95
C VAL A 100 9.42 -4.57 8.43
N PRO A 101 9.22 -5.80 7.94
CA PRO A 101 9.18 -6.04 6.49
C PRO A 101 7.93 -5.46 5.85
N VAL A 102 8.09 -4.87 4.66
CA VAL A 102 7.01 -4.30 3.86
C VAL A 102 6.82 -5.15 2.62
N TYR A 103 5.60 -5.62 2.41
CA TYR A 103 5.21 -6.39 1.24
C TYR A 103 4.23 -5.59 0.38
N ILE A 104 4.56 -5.49 -0.90
CA ILE A 104 3.67 -4.89 -1.90
C ILE A 104 2.81 -6.01 -2.48
N CYS A 105 1.51 -5.91 -2.34
CA CYS A 105 0.57 -6.87 -2.90
C CYS A 105 0.10 -6.36 -4.26
N ALA A 106 0.60 -6.96 -5.33
CA ALA A 106 0.46 -6.47 -6.69
C ALA A 106 0.02 -7.59 -7.63
N PRO A 107 -1.16 -7.50 -8.25
CA PRO A 107 -1.46 -8.33 -9.40
C PRO A 107 -0.41 -8.09 -10.49
N THR A 108 -0.05 -9.15 -11.24
CA THR A 108 0.96 -9.02 -12.31
C THR A 108 0.60 -7.98 -13.35
N SER A 109 -0.70 -7.68 -13.52
CA SER A 109 -1.18 -6.61 -14.40
C SER A 109 -0.69 -5.21 -14.01
N THR A 110 -0.28 -5.01 -12.76
CA THR A 110 0.24 -3.72 -12.27
C THR A 110 1.75 -3.58 -12.46
N ILE A 111 2.44 -4.65 -12.82
CA ILE A 111 3.87 -4.65 -13.08
C ILE A 111 4.12 -4.18 -14.50
N ASP A 112 4.82 -3.07 -14.65
CA ASP A 112 5.14 -2.46 -15.94
C ASP A 112 6.64 -2.48 -16.16
N LEU A 113 7.14 -3.47 -16.90
CA LEU A 113 8.56 -3.62 -17.21
C LEU A 113 9.07 -2.55 -18.17
N ASN A 114 8.20 -1.82 -18.85
CA ASN A 114 8.57 -0.69 -19.72
C ASN A 114 8.84 0.59 -18.90
N THR A 115 8.37 0.67 -17.68
CA THR A 115 8.71 1.73 -16.73
C THR A 115 9.96 1.32 -15.98
N ARG A 116 11.08 1.98 -16.21
CA ARG A 116 12.39 1.55 -15.67
C ARG A 116 12.49 1.76 -14.17
N THR A 117 12.12 2.94 -13.70
CA THR A 117 12.20 3.34 -12.30
C THR A 117 10.98 4.13 -11.87
N GLY A 118 10.86 4.37 -10.58
CA GLY A 118 9.79 5.20 -10.02
C GLY A 118 9.79 6.64 -10.51
N ALA A 119 10.95 7.16 -10.92
CA ALA A 119 11.06 8.52 -11.47
C ALA A 119 10.27 8.70 -12.78
N ASP A 120 10.03 7.61 -13.49
CA ASP A 120 9.30 7.64 -14.77
C ASP A 120 7.78 7.50 -14.59
N ILE A 121 7.30 7.36 -13.35
CA ILE A 121 5.87 7.24 -13.05
C ILE A 121 5.27 8.63 -12.90
N HIS A 122 4.22 8.90 -13.69
CA HIS A 122 3.48 10.15 -13.58
C HIS A 122 2.59 10.15 -12.33
N ILE A 123 2.69 11.19 -11.52
CA ILE A 123 1.91 11.35 -10.29
C ILE A 123 0.81 12.39 -10.51
N GLU A 124 -0.44 11.94 -10.40
CA GLU A 124 -1.63 12.80 -10.49
C GLU A 124 -1.67 13.78 -9.30
N GLN A 125 -1.97 15.04 -9.60
CA GLN A 125 -2.29 16.04 -8.59
C GLN A 125 -3.81 16.10 -8.40
N ARG A 126 -4.24 16.22 -7.15
CA ARG A 126 -5.65 16.17 -6.77
C ARG A 126 -6.10 17.54 -6.27
N PRO A 127 -7.45 17.82 -6.29
CA PRO A 127 -7.99 19.08 -5.81
C PRO A 127 -7.60 19.39 -4.36
N ALA A 128 -7.31 20.65 -4.10
CA ALA A 128 -6.93 21.12 -2.78
C ALA A 128 -8.02 20.91 -1.72
N GLU A 129 -9.28 20.95 -2.14
CA GLU A 129 -10.46 20.81 -1.29
C GLU A 129 -10.53 19.46 -0.59
N GLU A 130 -9.93 18.42 -1.17
CA GLU A 130 -9.81 17.10 -0.52
C GLU A 130 -9.01 17.19 0.78
N VAL A 131 -8.04 18.10 0.85
CA VAL A 131 -7.21 18.33 2.03
C VAL A 131 -7.87 19.32 2.99
N THR A 132 -8.43 20.42 2.47
CA THR A 132 -8.81 21.56 3.29
C THR A 132 -10.20 21.49 3.89
N GLU A 133 -11.13 20.77 3.28
CA GLU A 133 -12.53 20.84 3.71
C GLU A 133 -13.37 19.57 3.57
N MET A 134 -13.05 18.65 2.67
CA MET A 134 -13.94 17.54 2.28
C MET A 134 -14.61 16.78 3.44
N TRP A 135 -13.89 16.51 4.52
CA TRP A 135 -14.37 15.72 5.65
C TRP A 135 -14.67 16.52 6.91
N TYR A 136 -14.64 17.86 6.80
CA TYR A 136 -14.86 18.76 7.94
C TYR A 136 -16.17 19.53 7.77
N LYS A 137 -16.84 19.83 8.87
CA LYS A 137 -18.06 20.66 8.86
C LYS A 137 -17.76 22.08 8.39
N GLU A 138 -16.59 22.57 8.73
CA GLU A 138 -16.08 23.89 8.34
C GLU A 138 -14.71 23.69 7.74
N ARG A 139 -14.34 24.62 6.86
CA ARG A 139 -13.00 24.63 6.30
C ARG A 139 -11.96 24.73 7.42
N MET A 140 -11.01 23.77 7.46
CA MET A 140 -10.01 23.69 8.52
C MET A 140 -8.74 24.51 8.24
N ALA A 141 -8.53 24.92 6.99
CA ALA A 141 -7.34 25.65 6.58
C ALA A 141 -7.70 27.10 6.17
N PRO A 142 -6.77 28.05 6.29
CA PRO A 142 -7.03 29.42 5.84
C PRO A 142 -7.34 29.49 4.36
N GLU A 143 -8.24 30.40 3.97
CA GLU A 143 -8.49 30.66 2.56
C GLU A 143 -7.22 31.14 1.86
N GLY A 144 -7.02 30.70 0.62
CA GLY A 144 -5.86 31.07 -0.18
C GLY A 144 -4.56 30.37 0.18
N VAL A 145 -4.54 29.50 1.20
CA VAL A 145 -3.34 28.72 1.50
C VAL A 145 -3.07 27.74 0.34
N LYS A 146 -1.82 27.66 -0.05
CA LYS A 146 -1.39 26.70 -1.07
C LYS A 146 -1.45 25.28 -0.50
N VAL A 147 -1.85 24.33 -1.33
CA VAL A 147 -1.97 22.92 -0.95
C VAL A 147 -1.20 22.06 -1.96
N PHE A 148 -0.42 21.12 -1.44
CA PHE A 148 0.22 20.08 -2.22
C PHE A 148 -0.53 18.78 -1.95
N ASN A 149 -1.13 18.18 -2.99
CA ASN A 149 -1.99 16.99 -2.84
C ASN A 149 -1.75 15.97 -3.96
N PRO A 150 -0.58 15.32 -3.98
CA PRO A 150 -0.35 14.21 -4.91
C PRO A 150 -1.22 13.00 -4.51
N ALA A 151 -1.79 12.33 -5.51
CA ALA A 151 -2.63 11.15 -5.29
C ALA A 151 -1.82 9.94 -4.83
N PHE A 152 -0.58 9.83 -5.32
CA PHE A 152 0.30 8.69 -5.09
C PHE A 152 1.68 9.16 -4.68
N ASP A 153 2.44 8.26 -4.06
CA ASP A 153 3.88 8.42 -3.89
C ASP A 153 4.60 7.19 -4.42
N VAL A 154 5.92 7.32 -4.59
CA VAL A 154 6.77 6.21 -5.01
C VAL A 154 7.55 5.70 -3.81
N THR A 155 7.44 4.41 -3.56
CA THR A 155 8.25 3.70 -2.58
C THR A 155 9.48 3.12 -3.29
N ASP A 156 10.65 3.50 -2.80
CA ASP A 156 11.92 2.99 -3.29
C ASP A 156 12.00 1.47 -3.07
N HIS A 157 12.48 0.75 -4.08
CA HIS A 157 12.59 -0.71 -4.02
C HIS A 157 13.43 -1.21 -2.84
N GLU A 158 14.39 -0.43 -2.35
CA GLU A 158 15.22 -0.80 -1.19
C GLU A 158 14.42 -0.92 0.11
N LEU A 159 13.24 -0.30 0.18
CA LEU A 159 12.35 -0.36 1.33
C LEU A 159 11.39 -1.56 1.28
N ILE A 160 11.40 -2.32 0.19
CA ILE A 160 10.43 -3.38 -0.09
C ILE A 160 11.06 -4.75 0.15
N ALA A 161 10.46 -5.54 1.04
CA ALA A 161 10.93 -6.89 1.36
C ALA A 161 10.47 -7.93 0.34
N GLY A 162 9.37 -7.69 -0.36
CA GLY A 162 8.86 -8.57 -1.39
C GLY A 162 7.66 -7.98 -2.11
N VAL A 163 7.46 -8.41 -3.35
CA VAL A 163 6.29 -8.10 -4.16
C VAL A 163 5.48 -9.38 -4.29
N VAL A 164 4.29 -9.38 -3.68
CA VAL A 164 3.40 -10.56 -3.62
C VAL A 164 2.44 -10.49 -4.80
N THR A 165 2.46 -11.52 -5.63
CA THR A 165 1.59 -11.63 -6.81
C THR A 165 0.79 -12.93 -6.76
N GLU A 166 -0.17 -13.09 -7.68
CA GLU A 166 -0.92 -14.33 -7.86
C GLU A 166 -0.05 -15.51 -8.30
N TYR A 167 1.18 -15.25 -8.78
CA TYR A 167 2.14 -16.29 -9.21
C TYR A 167 3.29 -16.52 -8.23
N GLY A 168 3.31 -15.81 -7.10
CA GLY A 168 4.34 -15.96 -6.10
C GLY A 168 4.92 -14.62 -5.65
N ILE A 169 5.99 -14.70 -4.87
CA ILE A 169 6.65 -13.53 -4.28
C ILE A 169 7.96 -13.26 -5.01
N ALA A 170 8.06 -12.04 -5.58
CA ALA A 170 9.33 -11.54 -6.10
C ALA A 170 10.13 -10.92 -4.95
N ARG A 171 11.43 -11.21 -4.91
CA ARG A 171 12.35 -10.64 -3.93
C ARG A 171 13.51 -9.95 -4.67
N ALA A 172 14.21 -9.08 -3.96
CA ALA A 172 15.39 -8.41 -4.53
C ALA A 172 16.45 -9.43 -4.99
N PRO A 173 17.13 -9.18 -6.08
CA PRO A 173 17.05 -8.02 -6.97
C PRO A 173 15.80 -8.08 -7.87
N TYR A 174 15.02 -7.01 -7.85
CA TYR A 174 13.69 -6.98 -8.49
C TYR A 174 13.76 -6.94 -10.01
N THR A 175 14.80 -6.38 -10.60
CA THR A 175 14.98 -6.35 -12.04
C THR A 175 14.90 -7.76 -12.66
N GLU A 176 15.45 -8.74 -11.96
CA GLU A 176 15.45 -10.14 -12.40
C GLU A 176 14.17 -10.86 -11.97
N SER A 177 13.78 -10.75 -10.71
CA SER A 177 12.64 -11.51 -10.16
C SER A 177 11.29 -11.08 -10.75
N LEU A 178 11.09 -9.80 -11.02
CA LEU A 178 9.86 -9.33 -11.65
C LEU A 178 9.77 -9.77 -13.12
N GLN A 179 10.89 -9.81 -13.81
CA GLN A 179 10.96 -10.31 -15.18
C GLN A 179 10.61 -11.80 -15.24
N GLU A 180 11.10 -12.61 -14.31
CA GLU A 180 10.78 -14.03 -14.20
C GLU A 180 9.27 -14.27 -14.00
N LEU A 181 8.64 -13.51 -13.12
CA LEU A 181 7.18 -13.60 -12.92
C LEU A 181 6.39 -13.21 -14.17
N SER A 182 6.87 -12.22 -14.91
CA SER A 182 6.26 -11.81 -16.18
C SER A 182 6.31 -12.93 -17.23
N LEU A 183 7.41 -13.69 -17.29
CA LEU A 183 7.55 -14.83 -18.20
C LEU A 183 6.58 -15.98 -17.82
N ILE A 184 6.38 -16.23 -16.54
CA ILE A 184 5.40 -17.23 -16.08
C ILE A 184 3.99 -16.85 -16.54
N HIS A 185 3.61 -15.58 -16.41
CA HIS A 185 2.31 -15.08 -16.83
C HIS A 185 2.06 -15.26 -18.34
N ILE A 186 3.08 -15.04 -19.16
CA ILE A 186 2.99 -15.22 -20.61
C ILE A 186 2.87 -16.70 -21.01
N SER A 187 3.49 -17.59 -20.26
CA SER A 187 3.54 -19.02 -20.58
C SER A 187 2.31 -19.81 -20.11
N GLU A 188 1.46 -19.23 -19.25
CA GLU A 188 0.23 -19.91 -18.82
C GLU A 188 -0.85 -19.81 -19.89
N PRO A 189 -1.51 -20.93 -20.25
CA PRO A 189 -2.62 -20.88 -21.19
C PRO A 189 -3.81 -20.13 -20.58
N THR A 190 -4.36 -19.21 -21.34
CA THR A 190 -5.59 -18.48 -21.01
C THR A 190 -6.79 -19.41 -20.95
#